data_724d13e5eac859abbeb7cca9d2c2d9d0
#
_entry.id   724d13e5eac859abbeb7cca9d2c2d9d0
#
_cell.length_a   1.000
_cell.length_b   1.000
_cell.length_c   1.000
_cell.angle_alpha   90.00
_cell.angle_beta   90.00
_cell.angle_gamma   90.00
#
_symmetry.space_group_name_H-M   'P 1'
#
loop_
_entity.id
_entity.type
_entity.pdbx_description
1 polymer ?
#
loop_
_entity_poly.entity_id
_entity_poly.type
_entity_poly.pdbx_seq_one_letter_code
_entity_poly.pdbx_strand_id
1 'polypeptide(L)'
;MISNEKFAIDPEYLQSLAIRYREAYSKAQPFPHVVIDNFLPENLLDSILNEFPDPSSVDWQKFDNTSEKKLASTSELQMGEATRNLLYKLNSSTFISFLEMLTGIDGLVPDPHFVGGGLHQIESGGYLKMHVDFNKHQKLRLDRRLNLLLYLNKNWSEDYGGHLEFWDKDITRCEKKILPVFNRCVVFNTTDFSYHGHPEPLTCPEGQTRKSLALYYYSNGRPAEEVFNTHSTLFQGRPGEQLQQENYWGNRLQNYLKEASPPHFC
;
A
#
# COMPACT_ATOMS: atom_id res chain seq x y z
N MET A 1 2.05 -23.76 26.39
CA MET A 1 0.98 -24.11 25.42
C MET A 1 0.35 -22.78 25.01
N ILE A 2 0.76 -22.24 23.89
CA ILE A 2 0.17 -21.02 23.31
C ILE A 2 -1.17 -21.48 22.74
N SER A 3 -2.28 -20.94 23.25
CA SER A 3 -3.61 -21.23 22.75
C SER A 3 -3.63 -20.86 21.27
N ASN A 4 -3.88 -21.85 20.42
CA ASN A 4 -4.25 -21.68 19.02
C ASN A 4 -5.63 -21.00 18.93
N GLU A 5 -5.77 -19.78 19.40
CA GLU A 5 -6.87 -18.94 18.99
C GLU A 5 -6.66 -18.64 17.51
N LYS A 6 -7.36 -19.40 16.71
CA LYS A 6 -7.43 -19.25 15.27
C LYS A 6 -7.79 -17.80 14.97
N PHE A 7 -6.84 -17.03 14.44
CA PHE A 7 -7.13 -15.75 13.81
C PHE A 7 -8.06 -15.99 12.61
N ALA A 8 -9.34 -16.16 12.89
CA ALA A 8 -10.35 -16.20 11.85
C ALA A 8 -10.75 -14.76 11.58
N ILE A 9 -10.49 -14.25 10.39
CA ILE A 9 -11.22 -13.10 9.90
C ILE A 9 -12.65 -13.63 9.71
N ASP A 10 -13.57 -13.17 10.56
CA ASP A 10 -14.96 -13.62 10.54
C ASP A 10 -15.65 -13.20 9.25
N PRO A 11 -16.16 -14.14 8.43
CA PRO A 11 -16.84 -13.83 7.19
C PRO A 11 -18.09 -12.96 7.39
N GLU A 12 -18.86 -13.17 8.48
CA GLU A 12 -20.05 -12.39 8.78
C GLU A 12 -19.69 -10.94 9.13
N TYR A 13 -18.60 -10.75 9.87
CA TYR A 13 -18.07 -9.43 10.14
C TYR A 13 -17.67 -8.71 8.85
N LEU A 14 -16.91 -9.36 7.96
CA LEU A 14 -16.53 -8.78 6.67
C LEU A 14 -17.74 -8.44 5.81
N GLN A 15 -18.74 -9.33 5.75
CA GLN A 15 -19.98 -9.07 5.03
C GLN A 15 -20.69 -7.83 5.59
N SER A 16 -20.80 -7.72 6.92
CA SER A 16 -21.39 -6.55 7.56
C SER A 16 -20.67 -5.24 7.22
N LEU A 17 -19.33 -5.27 7.17
CA LEU A 17 -18.52 -4.12 6.75
C LEU A 17 -18.78 -3.76 5.29
N ALA A 18 -18.80 -4.75 4.38
CA ALA A 18 -19.06 -4.50 2.97
C ALA A 18 -20.43 -3.83 2.76
N ILE A 19 -21.49 -4.36 3.37
CA ILE A 19 -22.83 -3.77 3.30
C ILE A 19 -22.84 -2.34 3.84
N ARG A 20 -22.20 -2.12 4.98
CA ARG A 20 -22.12 -0.81 5.65
C ARG A 20 -21.42 0.25 4.82
N TYR A 21 -20.33 -0.12 4.14
CA TYR A 21 -19.43 0.85 3.52
C TYR A 21 -19.53 0.94 1.99
N ARG A 22 -20.21 0.01 1.31
CA ARG A 22 -20.31 -0.06 -0.16
C ARG A 22 -20.76 1.26 -0.80
N GLU A 23 -21.81 1.87 -0.27
CA GLU A 23 -22.33 3.12 -0.82
C GLU A 23 -21.36 4.29 -0.61
N ALA A 24 -20.81 4.40 0.60
CA ALA A 24 -19.82 5.41 0.93
C ALA A 24 -18.54 5.24 0.08
N TYR A 25 -18.10 4.00 -0.16
CA TYR A 25 -16.97 3.69 -1.01
C TYR A 25 -17.19 4.18 -2.45
N SER A 26 -18.30 3.79 -3.07
CA SER A 26 -18.57 4.10 -4.48
C SER A 26 -18.78 5.58 -4.77
N LYS A 27 -19.27 6.35 -3.79
CA LYS A 27 -19.55 7.80 -3.91
C LYS A 27 -18.40 8.69 -3.42
N ALA A 28 -17.35 8.10 -2.86
CA ALA A 28 -16.24 8.86 -2.31
C ALA A 28 -15.48 9.65 -3.38
N GLN A 29 -15.04 10.84 -3.02
CA GLN A 29 -14.23 11.72 -3.87
C GLN A 29 -12.82 11.84 -3.29
N PRO A 30 -11.78 11.99 -4.13
CA PRO A 30 -11.80 12.23 -5.60
C PRO A 30 -11.93 10.94 -6.45
N PHE A 31 -11.83 9.78 -5.85
CA PHE A 31 -12.02 8.45 -6.45
C PHE A 31 -12.59 7.50 -5.40
N PRO A 32 -13.17 6.35 -5.79
CA PRO A 32 -13.75 5.41 -4.85
C PRO A 32 -12.75 4.96 -3.79
N HIS A 33 -13.11 5.17 -2.52
CA HIS A 33 -12.30 4.76 -1.38
C HIS A 33 -13.13 4.61 -0.10
N VAL A 34 -12.55 3.92 0.88
CA VAL A 34 -13.10 3.84 2.24
C VAL A 34 -11.99 3.87 3.29
N VAL A 35 -12.30 4.43 4.44
CA VAL A 35 -11.48 4.41 5.64
C VAL A 35 -12.26 3.66 6.72
N ILE A 36 -11.69 2.58 7.24
CA ILE A 36 -12.29 1.74 8.26
C ILE A 36 -11.38 1.74 9.49
N ASP A 37 -11.85 2.34 10.56
CA ASP A 37 -11.15 2.31 11.84
C ASP A 37 -11.49 1.03 12.63
N ASN A 38 -10.58 0.58 13.47
CA ASN A 38 -10.71 -0.65 14.26
C ASN A 38 -11.05 -1.86 13.38
N PHE A 39 -10.32 -1.98 12.25
CA PHE A 39 -10.61 -2.95 11.20
C PHE A 39 -10.41 -4.40 11.63
N LEU A 40 -9.40 -4.69 12.44
CA LEU A 40 -9.05 -6.03 12.91
C LEU A 40 -8.96 -6.08 14.44
N PRO A 41 -8.98 -7.27 15.06
CA PRO A 41 -8.73 -7.42 16.48
C PRO A 41 -7.38 -6.80 16.88
N GLU A 42 -7.38 -5.99 17.93
CA GLU A 42 -6.20 -5.24 18.36
C GLU A 42 -5.04 -6.16 18.78
N ASN A 43 -5.33 -7.26 19.47
CA ASN A 43 -4.34 -8.25 19.88
C ASN A 43 -3.58 -8.89 18.71
N LEU A 44 -4.24 -9.07 17.55
CA LEU A 44 -3.58 -9.52 16.34
C LEU A 44 -2.56 -8.49 15.85
N LEU A 45 -2.98 -7.23 15.77
CA LEU A 45 -2.10 -6.15 15.32
C LEU A 45 -0.97 -5.87 16.28
N ASP A 46 -1.18 -6.09 17.58
CA ASP A 46 -0.11 -6.03 18.59
C ASP A 46 0.93 -7.13 18.37
N SER A 47 0.50 -8.35 18.05
CA SER A 47 1.42 -9.41 17.68
C SER A 47 2.25 -9.06 16.46
N ILE A 48 1.64 -8.44 15.44
CA ILE A 48 2.34 -7.98 14.23
C ILE A 48 3.32 -6.85 14.55
N LEU A 49 2.94 -5.89 15.40
CA LEU A 49 3.85 -4.82 15.81
C LEU A 49 5.06 -5.33 16.59
N ASN A 50 4.86 -6.35 17.44
CA ASN A 50 5.93 -6.95 18.24
C ASN A 50 6.98 -7.68 17.38
N GLU A 51 6.59 -8.14 16.19
CA GLU A 51 7.50 -8.82 15.24
C GLU A 51 7.88 -7.95 14.04
N PHE A 52 7.36 -6.69 13.97
CA PHE A 52 7.64 -5.80 12.85
C PHE A 52 9.12 -5.42 12.85
N PRO A 53 9.88 -5.69 11.76
CA PRO A 53 11.31 -5.52 11.78
C PRO A 53 11.73 -4.05 11.90
N ASP A 54 12.79 -3.80 12.67
CA ASP A 54 13.40 -2.48 12.77
C ASP A 54 14.09 -2.07 11.46
N PRO A 55 14.31 -0.76 11.21
CA PRO A 55 14.99 -0.28 10.00
C PRO A 55 16.37 -0.88 9.75
N SER A 56 17.04 -1.38 10.79
CA SER A 56 18.39 -1.97 10.72
C SER A 56 18.40 -3.50 10.77
N SER A 57 17.25 -4.16 11.03
CA SER A 57 17.23 -5.59 11.41
C SER A 57 17.09 -6.55 10.23
N VAL A 58 16.64 -6.07 9.07
CA VAL A 58 16.45 -6.87 7.85
C VAL A 58 16.97 -6.15 6.63
N ASP A 59 17.07 -6.86 5.52
CA ASP A 59 17.48 -6.29 4.24
C ASP A 59 16.30 -5.60 3.55
N TRP A 60 16.07 -4.35 3.93
CA TRP A 60 15.04 -3.52 3.35
C TRP A 60 15.42 -3.07 1.94
N GLN A 61 14.45 -3.09 1.03
CA GLN A 61 14.52 -2.29 -0.18
C GLN A 61 14.44 -0.81 0.23
N LYS A 62 15.54 -0.09 0.04
CA LYS A 62 15.65 1.33 0.41
C LYS A 62 15.38 2.19 -0.81
N PHE A 63 14.45 3.10 -0.65
CA PHE A 63 14.18 4.18 -1.59
C PHE A 63 14.67 5.48 -0.94
N ASP A 64 15.57 6.18 -1.59
CA ASP A 64 16.10 7.48 -1.13
C ASP A 64 16.45 8.31 -2.36
N ASN A 65 15.46 9.00 -2.89
CA ASN A 65 15.54 9.82 -4.08
C ASN A 65 14.60 11.03 -3.97
N THR A 66 14.52 11.87 -4.97
CA THR A 66 13.73 13.12 -4.95
C THR A 66 12.21 12.90 -4.89
N SER A 67 11.74 11.69 -5.20
CA SER A 67 10.32 11.35 -5.24
C SER A 67 9.85 10.56 -4.02
N GLU A 68 10.76 9.78 -3.40
CA GLU A 68 10.41 8.96 -2.25
C GLU A 68 11.61 8.68 -1.35
N LYS A 69 11.36 8.64 -0.04
CA LYS A 69 12.30 8.20 0.97
C LYS A 69 11.58 7.28 1.94
N LYS A 70 11.76 5.97 1.74
CA LYS A 70 11.05 4.92 2.48
C LYS A 70 11.80 3.58 2.47
N LEU A 71 11.37 2.67 3.33
CA LEU A 71 11.77 1.28 3.39
C LEU A 71 10.59 0.39 2.99
N ALA A 72 10.84 -0.65 2.19
CA ALA A 72 9.83 -1.65 1.84
C ALA A 72 10.42 -3.07 1.88
N SER A 73 9.60 -4.05 2.21
CA SER A 73 9.98 -5.47 2.09
C SER A 73 8.78 -6.30 1.62
N THR A 74 8.99 -7.04 0.54
CA THR A 74 8.05 -8.04 0.00
C THR A 74 8.42 -9.46 0.40
N SER A 75 9.55 -9.64 1.07
CA SER A 75 10.08 -10.97 1.42
C SER A 75 9.39 -11.54 2.64
N GLU A 76 8.67 -12.65 2.43
CA GLU A 76 8.06 -13.41 3.52
C GLU A 76 9.07 -13.90 4.57
N LEU A 77 10.34 -14.11 4.17
CA LEU A 77 11.43 -14.52 5.07
C LEU A 77 11.81 -13.42 6.08
N GLN A 78 11.45 -12.17 5.79
CA GLN A 78 11.69 -11.02 6.66
C GLN A 78 10.48 -10.65 7.51
N MET A 79 9.37 -11.36 7.34
CA MET A 79 8.12 -11.16 8.07
C MET A 79 8.00 -12.18 9.20
N GLY A 80 7.48 -11.75 10.33
CA GLY A 80 7.11 -12.65 11.41
C GLY A 80 5.90 -13.52 11.07
N GLU A 81 5.58 -14.48 11.91
CA GLU A 81 4.53 -15.47 11.66
C GLU A 81 3.13 -14.83 11.63
N ALA A 82 2.83 -13.93 12.56
CA ALA A 82 1.54 -13.25 12.61
C ALA A 82 1.30 -12.40 11.36
N THR A 83 2.35 -11.71 10.90
CA THR A 83 2.32 -10.88 9.68
C THR A 83 2.04 -11.73 8.45
N ARG A 84 2.80 -12.81 8.23
CA ARG A 84 2.56 -13.73 7.09
C ARG A 84 1.15 -14.30 7.12
N ASN A 85 0.71 -14.79 8.29
CA ASN A 85 -0.63 -15.35 8.44
C ASN A 85 -1.74 -14.34 8.13
N LEU A 86 -1.57 -13.07 8.53
CA LEU A 86 -2.51 -12.02 8.16
C LEU A 86 -2.50 -11.77 6.65
N LEU A 87 -1.34 -11.59 6.03
CA LEU A 87 -1.24 -11.34 4.59
C LEU A 87 -1.85 -12.46 3.75
N TYR A 88 -1.65 -13.73 4.15
CA TYR A 88 -2.30 -14.87 3.48
C TYR A 88 -3.82 -14.84 3.62
N LYS A 89 -4.33 -14.46 4.79
CA LYS A 89 -5.78 -14.30 5.01
C LYS A 89 -6.37 -13.16 4.20
N LEU A 90 -5.66 -12.04 4.09
CA LEU A 90 -6.07 -10.92 3.24
C LEU A 90 -6.01 -11.26 1.73
N ASN A 91 -5.30 -12.33 1.35
CA ASN A 91 -5.30 -12.90 0.01
C ASN A 91 -6.26 -14.10 -0.16
N SER A 92 -7.03 -14.47 0.87
CA SER A 92 -7.97 -15.58 0.81
C SER A 92 -9.22 -15.27 0.02
N SER A 93 -9.92 -16.32 -0.46
CA SER A 93 -11.19 -16.19 -1.16
C SER A 93 -12.26 -15.44 -0.35
N THR A 94 -12.30 -15.68 0.96
CA THR A 94 -13.22 -14.96 1.87
C THR A 94 -12.98 -13.45 1.85
N PHE A 95 -11.72 -13.05 1.88
CA PHE A 95 -11.38 -11.63 1.85
C PHE A 95 -11.58 -11.01 0.46
N ILE A 96 -11.28 -11.75 -0.60
CA ILE A 96 -11.59 -11.33 -1.98
C ILE A 96 -13.08 -11.08 -2.15
N SER A 97 -13.95 -12.02 -1.70
CA SER A 97 -15.39 -11.82 -1.74
C SER A 97 -15.87 -10.58 -0.97
N PHE A 98 -15.24 -10.28 0.17
CA PHE A 98 -15.47 -9.02 0.88
C PHE A 98 -15.12 -7.80 0.02
N LEU A 99 -13.95 -7.79 -0.62
CA LEU A 99 -13.55 -6.67 -1.48
C LEU A 99 -14.46 -6.52 -2.69
N GLU A 100 -14.86 -7.61 -3.33
CA GLU A 100 -15.81 -7.58 -4.45
C GLU A 100 -17.16 -7.00 -4.04
N MET A 101 -17.68 -7.43 -2.88
CA MET A 101 -18.93 -6.90 -2.34
C MET A 101 -18.82 -5.42 -1.96
N LEU A 102 -17.71 -5.00 -1.36
CA LEU A 102 -17.45 -3.61 -0.96
C LEU A 102 -17.32 -2.69 -2.16
N THR A 103 -16.57 -3.12 -3.17
CA THR A 103 -16.12 -2.25 -4.27
C THR A 103 -17.02 -2.35 -5.51
N GLY A 104 -17.73 -3.47 -5.68
CA GLY A 104 -18.46 -3.80 -6.90
C GLY A 104 -17.56 -4.21 -8.08
N ILE A 105 -16.29 -4.50 -7.82
CA ILE A 105 -15.34 -4.99 -8.82
C ILE A 105 -15.30 -6.51 -8.73
N ASP A 106 -15.83 -7.20 -9.73
CA ASP A 106 -15.84 -8.65 -9.78
C ASP A 106 -14.53 -9.22 -10.33
N GLY A 107 -14.23 -10.46 -9.98
CA GLY A 107 -13.08 -11.21 -10.49
C GLY A 107 -11.75 -10.69 -9.98
N LEU A 108 -11.73 -10.21 -8.72
CA LEU A 108 -10.50 -9.76 -8.09
C LEU A 108 -9.53 -10.92 -7.84
N VAL A 109 -8.27 -10.69 -8.16
CA VAL A 109 -7.16 -11.62 -7.98
C VAL A 109 -6.15 -11.01 -7.01
N PRO A 110 -5.79 -11.71 -5.91
CA PRO A 110 -4.77 -11.23 -4.99
C PRO A 110 -3.38 -11.38 -5.59
N ASP A 111 -2.40 -10.65 -5.06
CA ASP A 111 -1.00 -10.81 -5.42
C ASP A 111 -0.27 -11.72 -4.42
N PRO A 112 0.05 -12.97 -4.81
CA PRO A 112 0.82 -13.86 -3.95
C PRO A 112 2.31 -13.49 -3.86
N HIS A 113 2.77 -12.54 -4.64
CA HIS A 113 4.17 -12.08 -4.68
C HIS A 113 4.38 -10.76 -3.95
N PHE A 114 3.32 -10.11 -3.49
CA PHE A 114 3.35 -8.80 -2.83
C PHE A 114 4.13 -7.73 -3.58
N VAL A 115 4.12 -7.74 -4.93
CA VAL A 115 4.92 -6.81 -5.74
C VAL A 115 4.58 -5.36 -5.42
N GLY A 116 5.56 -4.64 -4.84
CA GLY A 116 5.40 -3.27 -4.36
C GLY A 116 4.58 -3.13 -3.06
N GLY A 117 4.05 -4.24 -2.53
CA GLY A 117 3.31 -4.32 -1.27
C GLY A 117 4.16 -4.88 -0.11
N GLY A 118 3.51 -5.60 0.82
CA GLY A 118 4.16 -6.18 2.00
C GLY A 118 4.34 -5.17 3.13
N LEU A 119 5.53 -5.13 3.71
CA LEU A 119 5.89 -4.21 4.79
C LEU A 119 6.38 -2.88 4.23
N HIS A 120 5.80 -1.79 4.72
CA HIS A 120 6.30 -0.45 4.45
C HIS A 120 6.65 0.26 5.76
N GLN A 121 7.82 0.89 5.81
CA GLN A 121 8.29 1.66 6.95
C GLN A 121 8.95 2.96 6.50
N ILE A 122 8.61 4.05 7.17
CA ILE A 122 9.09 5.38 6.85
C ILE A 122 9.59 6.04 8.11
N GLU A 123 10.87 6.42 8.10
CA GLU A 123 11.53 7.10 9.22
C GLU A 123 11.25 8.60 9.20
N SER A 124 11.61 9.31 10.27
CA SER A 124 11.57 10.76 10.31
C SER A 124 12.33 11.36 9.12
N GLY A 125 11.77 12.41 8.50
CA GLY A 125 12.28 12.99 7.27
C GLY A 125 11.94 12.22 5.99
N GLY A 126 11.28 11.05 6.09
CA GLY A 126 10.87 10.28 4.91
C GLY A 126 9.54 10.79 4.32
N TYR A 127 9.33 10.52 3.05
CA TYR A 127 8.16 10.99 2.28
C TYR A 127 7.90 10.08 1.07
N LEU A 128 6.72 10.26 0.48
CA LEU A 128 6.33 9.68 -0.80
C LEU A 128 5.56 10.74 -1.58
N LYS A 129 6.14 11.28 -2.64
CA LYS A 129 5.53 12.33 -3.46
C LYS A 129 4.24 11.86 -4.12
N MET A 130 3.45 12.81 -4.59
CA MET A 130 2.19 12.51 -5.27
C MET A 130 2.45 11.68 -6.52
N HIS A 131 1.69 10.61 -6.66
CA HIS A 131 1.86 9.66 -7.77
C HIS A 131 0.56 8.92 -8.09
N VAL A 132 0.54 8.33 -9.26
CA VAL A 132 -0.33 7.19 -9.57
C VAL A 132 0.53 5.93 -9.62
N ASP A 133 -0.01 4.83 -9.16
CA ASP A 133 0.70 3.55 -9.12
C ASP A 133 0.90 2.95 -10.52
N PHE A 134 1.86 2.01 -10.62
CA PHE A 134 1.93 1.15 -11.79
C PHE A 134 0.57 0.46 -12.02
N ASN A 135 0.11 0.42 -13.26
CA ASN A 135 -1.25 -0.02 -13.57
C ASN A 135 -1.34 -1.50 -13.97
N LYS A 136 -0.21 -2.19 -14.16
CA LYS A 136 -0.19 -3.60 -14.57
C LYS A 136 0.88 -4.42 -13.86
N HIS A 137 0.47 -5.55 -13.29
CA HIS A 137 1.40 -6.51 -12.69
C HIS A 137 2.25 -7.17 -13.77
N GLN A 138 3.57 -6.97 -13.75
CA GLN A 138 4.44 -7.41 -14.85
C GLN A 138 4.46 -8.94 -15.03
N LYS A 139 4.51 -9.70 -13.93
CA LYS A 139 4.58 -11.17 -13.97
C LYS A 139 3.22 -11.82 -14.26
N LEU A 140 2.15 -11.36 -13.61
CA LEU A 140 0.81 -11.94 -13.76
C LEU A 140 0.04 -11.38 -14.96
N ARG A 141 0.47 -10.25 -15.53
CA ARG A 141 -0.19 -9.56 -16.64
C ARG A 141 -1.60 -9.06 -16.35
N LEU A 142 -1.92 -8.89 -15.07
CA LEU A 142 -3.21 -8.43 -14.56
C LEU A 142 -3.22 -6.92 -14.36
N ASP A 143 -4.40 -6.32 -14.49
CA ASP A 143 -4.61 -4.90 -14.26
C ASP A 143 -4.78 -4.63 -12.76
N ARG A 144 -4.04 -3.66 -12.20
CA ARG A 144 -4.13 -3.28 -10.80
C ARG A 144 -5.42 -2.51 -10.56
N ARG A 145 -6.22 -2.94 -9.59
CA ARG A 145 -7.54 -2.38 -9.33
C ARG A 145 -7.67 -1.70 -7.98
N LEU A 146 -7.07 -2.29 -6.94
CA LEU A 146 -7.23 -1.81 -5.57
C LEU A 146 -5.90 -1.76 -4.83
N ASN A 147 -5.78 -0.76 -3.97
CA ASN A 147 -4.85 -0.72 -2.87
C ASN A 147 -5.59 -0.94 -1.56
N LEU A 148 -4.97 -1.72 -0.68
CA LEU A 148 -5.31 -1.81 0.73
C LEU A 148 -4.09 -1.41 1.55
N LEU A 149 -4.26 -0.43 2.43
CA LEU A 149 -3.24 0.00 3.39
C LEU A 149 -3.78 -0.23 4.79
N LEU A 150 -3.06 -0.99 5.61
CA LEU A 150 -3.37 -1.20 7.03
C LEU A 150 -2.29 -0.56 7.87
N TYR A 151 -2.65 0.49 8.62
CA TYR A 151 -1.71 1.25 9.43
C TYR A 151 -1.51 0.66 10.82
N LEU A 152 -0.27 0.72 11.31
CA LEU A 152 0.17 0.09 12.55
C LEU A 152 0.78 1.08 13.55
N ASN A 153 0.37 2.36 13.51
CA ASN A 153 1.03 3.43 14.26
C ASN A 153 0.24 3.80 15.52
N LYS A 154 0.58 3.17 16.65
CA LYS A 154 0.02 3.55 17.97
C LYS A 154 0.48 4.95 18.36
N ASN A 155 -0.41 5.72 18.97
CA ASN A 155 -0.15 7.08 19.46
C ASN A 155 0.44 8.02 18.39
N TRP A 156 0.03 7.86 17.13
CA TRP A 156 0.47 8.74 16.05
C TRP A 156 -0.18 10.12 16.19
N SER A 157 0.66 11.13 16.36
CA SER A 157 0.19 12.52 16.46
C SER A 157 -0.05 13.13 15.07
N GLU A 158 -1.02 14.05 15.01
CA GLU A 158 -1.27 14.89 13.83
C GLU A 158 0.00 15.64 13.40
N ASP A 159 0.78 16.13 14.39
CA ASP A 159 2.01 16.89 14.15
C ASP A 159 3.15 16.07 13.53
N TYR A 160 3.08 14.73 13.55
CA TYR A 160 4.08 13.89 12.91
C TYR A 160 3.91 13.84 11.38
N GLY A 161 2.80 14.35 10.88
CA GLY A 161 2.49 14.33 9.45
C GLY A 161 2.20 12.92 8.91
N GLY A 162 2.62 12.67 7.68
CA GLY A 162 2.47 11.36 7.04
C GLY A 162 1.04 11.00 6.65
N HIS A 163 0.12 11.97 6.60
CA HIS A 163 -1.22 11.75 6.10
C HIS A 163 -1.18 11.16 4.70
N LEU A 164 -1.96 10.12 4.46
CA LEU A 164 -2.27 9.72 3.10
C LEU A 164 -3.17 10.80 2.50
N GLU A 165 -2.67 11.47 1.47
CA GLU A 165 -3.40 12.49 0.74
C GLU A 165 -3.99 11.90 -0.54
N PHE A 166 -5.25 12.23 -0.84
CA PHE A 166 -5.91 11.99 -2.11
C PHE A 166 -6.17 13.32 -2.80
N TRP A 167 -5.76 13.44 -4.04
CA TRP A 167 -5.87 14.66 -4.83
C TRP A 167 -6.83 14.48 -6.01
N ASP A 168 -7.39 15.59 -6.47
CA ASP A 168 -8.20 15.60 -7.68
C ASP A 168 -7.38 15.15 -8.91
N LYS A 169 -8.10 14.79 -9.99
CA LYS A 169 -7.49 14.25 -11.21
C LYS A 169 -6.50 15.20 -11.92
N ASP A 170 -6.62 16.50 -11.65
CA ASP A 170 -5.79 17.54 -12.26
C ASP A 170 -4.67 18.02 -11.30
N ILE A 171 -4.56 17.41 -10.12
CA ILE A 171 -3.60 17.74 -9.04
C ILE A 171 -3.66 19.23 -8.66
N THR A 172 -4.84 19.79 -8.62
CA THR A 172 -5.03 21.20 -8.24
C THR A 172 -5.32 21.35 -6.75
N ARG A 173 -5.92 20.32 -6.12
CA ARG A 173 -6.38 20.37 -4.73
C ARG A 173 -6.31 19.01 -4.04
N CYS A 174 -5.85 19.01 -2.79
CA CYS A 174 -6.00 17.87 -1.91
C CYS A 174 -7.46 17.79 -1.41
N GLU A 175 -8.14 16.70 -1.78
CA GLU A 175 -9.54 16.47 -1.42
C GLU A 175 -9.70 15.74 -0.09
N LYS A 176 -8.72 14.91 0.26
CA LYS A 176 -8.78 14.08 1.47
C LYS A 176 -7.40 13.92 2.09
N LYS A 177 -7.34 14.06 3.42
CA LYS A 177 -6.18 13.71 4.25
C LYS A 177 -6.59 12.64 5.24
N ILE A 178 -5.82 11.57 5.33
CA ILE A 178 -6.09 10.41 6.17
C ILE A 178 -4.89 10.19 7.07
N LEU A 179 -5.05 10.44 8.38
CA LEU A 179 -4.00 10.22 9.37
C LEU A 179 -3.72 8.70 9.48
N PRO A 180 -2.45 8.25 9.45
CA PRO A 180 -2.10 6.82 9.44
C PRO A 180 -2.11 6.20 10.86
N VAL A 181 -3.23 6.29 11.57
CA VAL A 181 -3.35 5.78 12.95
C VAL A 181 -3.45 4.26 12.99
N PHE A 182 -3.15 3.69 14.16
CA PHE A 182 -3.23 2.27 14.42
C PHE A 182 -4.61 1.68 14.10
N ASN A 183 -4.60 0.50 13.44
CA ASN A 183 -5.80 -0.26 13.09
C ASN A 183 -6.75 0.47 12.13
N ARG A 184 -6.24 1.42 11.34
CA ARG A 184 -6.96 2.05 10.24
C ARG A 184 -6.64 1.34 8.95
N CYS A 185 -7.68 0.83 8.31
CA CYS A 185 -7.60 0.25 6.97
C CYS A 185 -8.14 1.24 5.95
N VAL A 186 -7.39 1.44 4.87
CA VAL A 186 -7.82 2.25 3.73
C VAL A 186 -7.84 1.39 2.50
N VAL A 187 -8.98 1.31 1.82
CA VAL A 187 -9.13 0.64 0.52
C VAL A 187 -9.51 1.68 -0.51
N PHE A 188 -8.82 1.71 -1.64
CA PHE A 188 -9.10 2.67 -2.71
C PHE A 188 -8.81 2.12 -4.11
N ASN A 189 -9.56 2.63 -5.09
CA ASN A 189 -9.36 2.32 -6.50
C ASN A 189 -8.06 2.89 -7.03
N THR A 190 -7.41 2.13 -7.91
CA THR A 190 -6.24 2.59 -8.66
C THR A 190 -6.59 2.77 -10.13
N THR A 191 -6.44 3.99 -10.60
CA THR A 191 -6.54 4.42 -12.00
C THR A 191 -5.37 5.35 -12.30
N ASP A 192 -5.21 5.74 -13.56
CA ASP A 192 -4.21 6.74 -13.96
C ASP A 192 -4.48 8.15 -13.43
N PHE A 193 -5.56 8.33 -12.65
CA PHE A 193 -5.96 9.58 -12.00
C PHE A 193 -6.13 9.46 -10.48
N SER A 194 -5.81 8.32 -9.90
CA SER A 194 -5.90 8.13 -8.45
C SER A 194 -4.62 8.66 -7.76
N TYR A 195 -4.44 9.97 -7.83
CA TYR A 195 -3.26 10.62 -7.26
C TYR A 195 -3.27 10.57 -5.75
N HIS A 196 -2.21 9.99 -5.19
CA HIS A 196 -2.06 9.84 -3.75
C HIS A 196 -0.58 9.89 -3.33
N GLY A 197 -0.35 10.07 -2.03
CA GLY A 197 0.98 10.12 -1.44
C GLY A 197 0.96 10.65 -0.01
N HIS A 198 2.12 10.91 0.55
CA HIS A 198 2.34 11.71 1.75
C HIS A 198 3.59 12.58 1.49
N PRO A 199 3.39 13.68 0.76
CA PRO A 199 4.49 14.40 0.10
C PRO A 199 5.40 15.17 1.03
N GLU A 200 4.93 15.49 2.26
CA GLU A 200 5.72 16.18 3.26
C GLU A 200 6.58 15.21 4.07
N PRO A 201 7.83 15.59 4.38
CA PRO A 201 8.68 14.81 5.26
C PRO A 201 8.03 14.59 6.63
N LEU A 202 8.16 13.39 7.17
CA LEU A 202 7.71 13.08 8.53
C LEU A 202 8.50 13.86 9.57
N THR A 203 7.80 14.29 10.62
CA THR A 203 8.37 15.02 11.78
C THR A 203 8.20 14.23 13.08
N CYS A 204 8.02 12.92 13.00
CA CYS A 204 7.95 12.05 14.15
C CYS A 204 9.29 12.01 14.91
N PRO A 205 9.27 11.74 16.25
CA PRO A 205 10.47 11.58 17.04
C PRO A 205 11.40 10.50 16.48
N GLU A 206 12.71 10.63 16.77
CA GLU A 206 13.70 9.61 16.44
C GLU A 206 13.30 8.26 17.05
N GLY A 207 13.47 7.19 16.27
CA GLY A 207 13.06 5.83 16.64
C GLY A 207 11.58 5.53 16.42
N GLN A 208 10.72 6.53 16.19
CA GLN A 208 9.36 6.32 15.75
C GLN A 208 9.27 6.33 14.22
N THR A 209 8.53 5.37 13.65
CA THR A 209 8.40 5.23 12.21
C THR A 209 6.94 5.02 11.82
N ARG A 210 6.57 5.48 10.61
CA ARG A 210 5.26 5.24 10.02
C ARG A 210 5.23 3.87 9.37
N LYS A 211 4.53 2.93 9.99
CA LYS A 211 4.42 1.52 9.56
C LYS A 211 3.08 1.26 8.90
N SER A 212 3.11 0.46 7.83
CA SER A 212 1.89 -0.07 7.22
C SER A 212 2.13 -1.42 6.54
N LEU A 213 1.06 -2.21 6.45
CA LEU A 213 0.98 -3.34 5.52
C LEU A 213 0.26 -2.85 4.26
N ALA A 214 0.78 -3.19 3.10
CA ALA A 214 0.21 -2.83 1.82
C ALA A 214 -0.08 -4.08 0.99
N LEU A 215 -1.30 -4.18 0.45
CA LEU A 215 -1.70 -5.24 -0.47
C LEU A 215 -2.38 -4.64 -1.69
N TYR A 216 -2.19 -5.30 -2.81
CA TYR A 216 -2.76 -4.86 -4.08
C TYR A 216 -3.57 -5.99 -4.69
N TYR A 217 -4.71 -5.60 -5.29
CA TYR A 217 -5.61 -6.56 -5.92
C TYR A 217 -5.82 -6.17 -7.38
N TYR A 218 -5.93 -7.18 -8.21
CA TYR A 218 -5.89 -7.09 -9.64
C TYR A 218 -7.15 -7.69 -10.26
N SER A 219 -7.35 -7.49 -11.56
CA SER A 219 -8.35 -8.22 -12.34
C SER A 219 -7.82 -8.51 -13.74
N ASN A 220 -8.43 -9.46 -14.40
CA ASN A 220 -8.15 -9.73 -15.82
C ASN A 220 -8.93 -8.76 -16.70
N GLY A 221 -8.34 -7.59 -16.95
CA GLY A 221 -8.98 -6.47 -17.63
C GLY A 221 -9.67 -5.49 -16.69
N ARG A 222 -10.13 -4.39 -17.26
CA ARG A 222 -10.87 -3.29 -16.60
C ARG A 222 -11.84 -2.65 -17.60
N PRO A 223 -12.79 -1.81 -17.14
CA PRO A 223 -13.68 -1.07 -18.04
C PRO A 223 -12.90 -0.33 -19.12
N ALA A 224 -13.44 -0.26 -20.34
CA ALA A 224 -12.74 0.28 -21.50
C ALA A 224 -12.28 1.74 -21.29
N GLU A 225 -13.06 2.51 -20.55
CA GLU A 225 -12.78 3.90 -20.19
C GLU A 225 -11.64 4.06 -19.18
N GLU A 226 -11.25 2.97 -18.51
CA GLU A 226 -10.13 2.93 -17.56
C GLU A 226 -8.87 2.28 -18.15
N VAL A 227 -8.89 1.90 -19.43
CA VAL A 227 -7.75 1.25 -20.07
C VAL A 227 -6.76 2.30 -20.57
N PHE A 228 -5.55 2.28 -20.03
CA PHE A 228 -4.45 3.14 -20.41
C PHE A 228 -3.21 2.31 -20.80
N ASN A 229 -2.22 2.98 -21.36
CA ASN A 229 -0.94 2.36 -21.64
C ASN A 229 -0.28 1.85 -20.36
N THR A 230 0.39 0.70 -20.44
CA THR A 230 1.13 0.15 -19.31
C THR A 230 2.26 1.09 -18.89
N HIS A 231 2.30 1.42 -17.61
CA HIS A 231 3.33 2.28 -17.02
C HIS A 231 3.76 1.80 -15.63
N SER A 232 4.93 2.24 -15.21
CA SER A 232 5.39 2.16 -13.81
C SER A 232 4.70 3.25 -12.97
N THR A 233 5.01 3.33 -11.68
CA THR A 233 4.61 4.46 -10.84
C THR A 233 5.02 5.79 -11.49
N LEU A 234 4.04 6.70 -11.64
CA LEU A 234 4.23 8.02 -12.24
C LEU A 234 4.08 9.09 -11.18
N PHE A 235 5.18 9.76 -10.90
CA PHE A 235 5.20 10.89 -9.97
C PHE A 235 4.77 12.19 -10.65
N GLN A 236 4.01 13.00 -9.90
CA GLN A 236 3.49 14.28 -10.38
C GLN A 236 3.67 15.35 -9.31
N GLY A 237 4.20 16.51 -9.70
CA GLY A 237 4.35 17.67 -8.81
C GLY A 237 3.01 18.31 -8.47
N ARG A 238 2.86 18.73 -7.22
CA ARG A 238 1.74 19.57 -6.78
C ARG A 238 1.92 20.99 -7.33
N PRO A 239 0.88 21.86 -7.30
CA PRO A 239 1.00 23.26 -7.72
C PRO A 239 2.21 23.94 -7.04
N GLY A 240 3.11 24.47 -7.84
CA GLY A 240 4.35 25.11 -7.37
C GLY A 240 5.50 24.15 -7.02
N GLU A 241 5.31 22.83 -7.06
CA GLU A 241 6.35 21.83 -6.84
C GLU A 241 6.95 21.38 -8.17
N GLN A 242 8.27 21.59 -8.32
CA GLN A 242 9.00 21.04 -9.46
C GLN A 242 9.64 19.71 -9.04
N LEU A 243 9.18 18.61 -9.61
CA LEU A 243 9.88 17.34 -9.49
C LEU A 243 11.06 17.35 -10.44
N GLN A 244 12.26 17.09 -9.93
CA GLN A 244 13.39 16.81 -10.79
C GLN A 244 13.09 15.52 -11.54
N GLN A 245 13.02 15.58 -12.86
CA GLN A 245 12.95 14.39 -13.69
C GLN A 245 14.29 13.64 -13.53
N GLU A 246 14.33 12.68 -12.62
CA GLU A 246 15.42 11.71 -12.62
C GLU A 246 15.34 10.94 -13.95
N ASN A 247 16.47 10.77 -14.59
CA ASN A 247 16.61 9.98 -15.82
C ASN A 247 16.25 8.52 -15.53
N TYR A 248 14.95 8.24 -15.50
CA TYR A 248 14.37 6.92 -15.22
C TYR A 248 14.95 5.81 -16.12
N TRP A 249 15.34 6.17 -17.33
CA TRP A 249 15.97 5.26 -18.28
C TRP A 249 17.40 4.87 -17.91
N GLY A 250 18.18 5.77 -17.28
CA GLY A 250 19.56 5.49 -16.86
C GLY A 250 19.63 4.47 -15.71
N ASN A 251 18.77 4.62 -14.72
CA ASN A 251 18.74 3.72 -13.55
C ASN A 251 18.21 2.32 -13.91
N ARG A 252 17.26 2.21 -14.83
CA ARG A 252 16.73 0.93 -15.29
C ARG A 252 17.77 0.13 -16.10
N LEU A 253 18.56 0.79 -16.93
CA LEU A 253 19.67 0.15 -17.67
C LEU A 253 20.76 -0.34 -16.70
N GLN A 254 21.10 0.42 -15.68
CA GLN A 254 22.11 0.03 -14.69
C GLN A 254 21.66 -1.16 -13.84
N ASN A 255 20.39 -1.21 -13.44
CA ASN A 255 19.85 -2.35 -12.70
C ASN A 255 19.74 -3.60 -13.58
N TYR A 256 19.33 -3.46 -14.83
CA TYR A 256 19.28 -4.58 -15.78
C TYR A 256 20.68 -5.16 -16.05
N LEU A 257 21.71 -4.31 -16.13
CA LEU A 257 23.10 -4.74 -16.33
C LEU A 257 23.72 -5.38 -15.08
N LYS A 258 23.25 -5.02 -13.86
CA LYS A 258 23.65 -5.68 -12.61
C LYS A 258 23.03 -7.07 -12.45
N GLU A 259 21.78 -7.24 -12.88
CA GLU A 259 21.09 -8.53 -12.84
C GLU A 259 21.53 -9.49 -13.97
N ALA A 260 22.06 -8.96 -15.06
CA ALA A 260 22.55 -9.75 -16.22
C ALA A 260 23.98 -10.25 -16.08
N SER A 261 24.69 -9.94 -14.97
CA SER A 261 26.04 -10.47 -14.71
C SER A 261 25.93 -11.95 -14.30
N PRO A 262 26.54 -12.89 -15.02
CA PRO A 262 26.49 -14.30 -14.65
C PRO A 262 27.17 -14.52 -13.29
N PRO A 263 26.67 -15.45 -12.47
CA PRO A 263 27.34 -15.81 -11.23
C PRO A 263 28.73 -16.35 -11.56
N HIS A 264 29.76 -15.77 -10.94
CA HIS A 264 31.09 -16.33 -10.98
C HIS A 264 31.07 -17.68 -10.23
N PHE A 265 31.04 -18.76 -10.99
CA PHE A 265 31.36 -20.08 -10.47
C PHE A 265 32.88 -20.13 -10.25
N CYS A 266 33.32 -20.14 -8.99
CA CYS A 266 34.60 -20.72 -8.59
C CYS A 266 34.38 -22.12 -8.06
#